data_b537bad1ed078ee42a9d4e88b520bf09
#
_entry.id   b537bad1ed078ee42a9d4e88b520bf09
#
_cell.length_a   1.000
_cell.length_b   1.000
_cell.length_c   1.000
_cell.angle_alpha   90.00
_cell.angle_beta   90.00
_cell.angle_gamma   90.00
#
_symmetry.space_group_name_H-M   'P 1'
#
loop_
_entity.id
_entity.type
_entity.pdbx_description
1 polymer ?
#
loop_
_entity_poly.entity_id
_entity_poly.type
_entity_poly.pdbx_seq_one_letter_code
_entity_poly.pdbx_strand_id
1 'polypeptide(L)'
;MTKIPSLTALVFGSTLSILSSVVYAEPPVAAFYESVAKISPNGKLGQIVKQEKITTSVKGAQAWKIAYISSDVLGKKTISTGLLVAPVGSAPKEGRPILAWSHGTTGAAQNCGPSQIINPAVPLNEYFLVGGNSWTDYGIPRVQEFINEGYVVVATDYQGQGGGGVHQYAVAVTQSHDLINSVRAASSVKEVGAGKKAVAYGWSQGGGSVLNAASSPEYISQTGTAADGIEFKGFVALAPYDMAASLPKGDIDQATADKVMGELQKSFSTDILSFAHFSMALYGAQAAYSNLKLSDLLTDEGVRVIQEVYGNKCVHAAADTIVFSYGKDFTKLLKPMPTNTLAWIKAFVKSSVPPVNPVAPVVIYWGTKDTTEPPIQGKLYQIQMCKSGANVMRVQLPGEQTHFTTPGTAGPLFQDWIKDRLAGKPATNNCAMAEQLPS
;
A
#
# COMPACT_ATOMS: atom_id res chain seq x y z
N MET A 1 85.37 5.16 36.59
CA MET A 1 84.57 4.01 37.03
C MET A 1 83.12 4.40 36.86
N THR A 2 82.57 4.19 35.72
CA THR A 2 81.22 4.56 35.35
C THR A 2 80.35 3.31 35.15
N LYS A 3 79.35 3.14 35.96
CA LYS A 3 78.40 2.01 35.94
C LYS A 3 77.40 2.19 34.80
N ILE A 4 77.26 1.17 33.96
CA ILE A 4 76.23 1.04 32.92
C ILE A 4 74.92 0.49 33.56
N PRO A 5 73.78 1.06 33.36
CA PRO A 5 72.50 0.45 33.81
C PRO A 5 72.02 -0.57 32.77
N SER A 6 71.47 -1.67 33.30
CA SER A 6 70.89 -2.79 32.57
C SER A 6 69.57 -2.38 31.86
N LEU A 7 69.48 -2.77 30.58
CA LEU A 7 68.23 -2.68 29.80
C LEU A 7 67.26 -3.80 30.20
N THR A 8 66.14 -3.46 30.77
CA THR A 8 65.04 -4.39 31.01
C THR A 8 64.16 -4.41 29.74
N ALA A 9 64.09 -5.55 29.08
CA ALA A 9 63.22 -5.75 27.92
C ALA A 9 61.77 -5.86 28.36
N LEU A 10 60.95 -4.90 27.93
CA LEU A 10 59.47 -4.99 28.03
C LEU A 10 58.97 -5.89 26.89
N VAL A 11 58.46 -7.06 27.24
CA VAL A 11 57.71 -7.92 26.34
C VAL A 11 56.28 -7.34 26.22
N PHE A 12 55.96 -6.69 25.10
CA PHE A 12 54.58 -6.35 24.74
C PHE A 12 53.85 -7.61 24.27
N GLY A 13 53.06 -8.19 25.13
CA GLY A 13 52.07 -9.19 24.76
C GLY A 13 50.94 -8.55 23.98
N SER A 14 50.93 -8.71 22.65
CA SER A 14 49.80 -8.36 21.82
C SER A 14 48.65 -9.36 22.05
N THR A 15 47.70 -8.98 22.90
CA THR A 15 46.41 -9.66 22.95
C THR A 15 45.64 -9.33 21.67
N LEU A 16 45.56 -10.29 20.76
CA LEU A 16 44.67 -10.25 19.60
C LEU A 16 43.23 -10.29 20.12
N SER A 17 42.60 -9.13 20.28
CA SER A 17 41.15 -9.07 20.51
C SER A 17 40.46 -9.50 19.23
N ILE A 18 39.98 -10.75 19.18
CA ILE A 18 39.05 -11.20 18.19
C ILE A 18 37.72 -10.44 18.47
N LEU A 19 37.56 -9.31 17.80
CA LEU A 19 36.25 -8.70 17.65
C LEU A 19 35.39 -9.67 16.84
N SER A 20 34.65 -10.55 17.54
CA SER A 20 33.53 -11.22 16.94
C SER A 20 32.56 -10.14 16.50
N SER A 21 32.57 -9.82 15.21
CA SER A 21 31.46 -9.08 14.59
C SER A 21 30.21 -9.87 14.90
N VAL A 22 29.40 -9.36 15.81
CA VAL A 22 28.00 -9.81 15.95
C VAL A 22 27.35 -9.41 14.64
N VAL A 23 27.29 -10.34 13.71
CA VAL A 23 26.40 -10.22 12.56
C VAL A 23 25.02 -10.23 13.18
N TYR A 24 24.42 -9.05 13.32
CA TYR A 24 22.99 -8.96 13.54
C TYR A 24 22.34 -9.58 12.31
N ALA A 25 21.94 -10.84 12.41
CA ALA A 25 21.03 -11.43 11.45
C ALA A 25 19.80 -10.53 11.43
N GLU A 26 19.34 -10.14 10.25
CA GLU A 26 18.03 -9.53 10.13
C GLU A 26 17.03 -10.37 10.94
N PRO A 27 16.12 -9.74 11.70
CA PRO A 27 15.17 -10.51 12.48
C PRO A 27 14.50 -11.51 11.54
N PRO A 28 14.46 -12.81 11.88
CA PRO A 28 13.95 -13.81 10.98
C PRO A 28 12.53 -13.42 10.60
N VAL A 29 12.23 -13.41 9.31
CA VAL A 29 10.87 -13.24 8.81
C VAL A 29 10.02 -14.22 9.60
N ALA A 30 8.99 -13.75 10.30
CA ALA A 30 8.24 -14.60 11.21
C ALA A 30 7.79 -15.88 10.49
N ALA A 31 7.91 -17.03 11.14
CA ALA A 31 7.66 -18.36 10.57
C ALA A 31 6.30 -18.48 9.83
N PHE A 32 5.34 -17.62 10.20
CA PHE A 32 4.06 -17.48 9.48
C PHE A 32 4.31 -17.13 8.01
N TYR A 33 5.04 -16.07 7.72
CA TYR A 33 5.24 -15.55 6.35
C TYR A 33 6.20 -16.43 5.54
N GLU A 34 7.26 -16.95 6.15
CA GLU A 34 8.12 -17.93 5.48
C GLU A 34 7.35 -19.16 4.98
N SER A 35 6.40 -19.63 5.78
CA SER A 35 5.58 -20.78 5.39
C SER A 35 4.54 -20.40 4.33
N VAL A 36 3.97 -19.17 4.40
CA VAL A 36 3.02 -18.67 3.40
C VAL A 36 3.67 -18.55 2.03
N ALA A 37 4.90 -18.05 1.95
CA ALA A 37 5.64 -17.90 0.70
C ALA A 37 5.88 -19.25 -0.04
N LYS A 38 5.74 -20.37 0.64
CA LYS A 38 5.87 -21.73 0.08
C LYS A 38 4.52 -22.31 -0.40
N ILE A 39 3.40 -21.65 -0.13
CA ILE A 39 2.07 -22.14 -0.52
C ILE A 39 1.80 -21.79 -1.98
N SER A 40 1.33 -22.77 -2.75
CA SER A 40 0.85 -22.51 -4.11
C SER A 40 -0.48 -21.77 -4.07
N PRO A 41 -0.70 -20.71 -4.90
CA PRO A 41 -1.92 -19.90 -4.89
C PRO A 41 -3.11 -20.63 -5.56
N ASN A 42 -3.35 -21.89 -5.22
CA ASN A 42 -4.45 -22.68 -5.73
C ASN A 42 -5.66 -22.58 -4.78
N GLY A 43 -6.81 -22.19 -5.31
CA GLY A 43 -8.02 -22.08 -4.50
C GLY A 43 -9.00 -21.04 -5.04
N LYS A 44 -10.04 -20.74 -4.26
CA LYS A 44 -11.04 -19.72 -4.55
C LYS A 44 -10.52 -18.34 -4.14
N LEU A 45 -10.88 -17.30 -4.88
CA LEU A 45 -10.58 -15.92 -4.48
C LEU A 45 -11.13 -15.63 -3.08
N GLY A 46 -10.31 -15.03 -2.21
CA GLY A 46 -10.63 -14.79 -0.81
C GLY A 46 -10.50 -16.00 0.10
N GLN A 47 -10.16 -17.19 -0.41
CA GLN A 47 -9.95 -18.37 0.43
C GLN A 47 -8.73 -18.17 1.33
N ILE A 48 -8.93 -18.31 2.63
CA ILE A 48 -7.82 -18.31 3.59
C ILE A 48 -7.02 -19.61 3.42
N VAL A 49 -5.73 -19.49 3.22
CA VAL A 49 -4.78 -20.60 3.09
C VAL A 49 -3.97 -20.79 4.37
N LYS A 50 -3.88 -19.74 5.19
CA LYS A 50 -3.27 -19.81 6.52
C LYS A 50 -3.81 -18.69 7.40
N GLN A 51 -3.99 -18.98 8.69
CA GLN A 51 -4.31 -17.99 9.72
C GLN A 51 -3.59 -18.31 11.02
N GLU A 52 -3.27 -17.30 11.79
CA GLU A 52 -2.62 -17.38 13.09
C GLU A 52 -3.24 -16.36 14.03
N LYS A 53 -3.79 -16.82 15.16
CA LYS A 53 -4.31 -15.91 16.18
C LYS A 53 -3.15 -15.22 16.91
N ILE A 54 -3.23 -13.91 17.05
CA ILE A 54 -2.21 -13.10 17.71
C ILE A 54 -2.81 -12.29 18.86
N THR A 55 -1.94 -11.79 19.74
CA THR A 55 -2.33 -10.78 20.72
C THR A 55 -2.52 -9.43 20.04
N THR A 56 -3.39 -8.59 20.61
CA THR A 56 -3.62 -7.22 20.14
C THR A 56 -3.83 -6.29 21.32
N SER A 57 -3.41 -5.04 21.19
CA SER A 57 -3.69 -3.97 22.16
C SER A 57 -5.05 -3.31 21.92
N VAL A 58 -5.76 -3.64 20.85
CA VAL A 58 -7.11 -3.13 20.59
C VAL A 58 -8.07 -3.73 21.62
N LYS A 59 -8.64 -2.90 22.47
CA LYS A 59 -9.48 -3.35 23.59
C LYS A 59 -10.78 -3.98 23.10
N GLY A 60 -11.17 -5.10 23.72
CA GLY A 60 -12.39 -5.80 23.35
C GLY A 60 -12.31 -6.52 21.99
N ALA A 61 -11.11 -6.69 21.46
CA ALA A 61 -10.89 -7.38 20.18
C ALA A 61 -10.13 -8.69 20.32
N GLN A 62 -10.20 -9.47 19.26
CA GLN A 62 -9.31 -10.57 18.92
C GLN A 62 -8.75 -10.32 17.52
N ALA A 63 -7.54 -10.81 17.25
CA ALA A 63 -6.85 -10.55 16.01
C ALA A 63 -6.15 -11.79 15.44
N TRP A 64 -6.00 -11.82 14.11
CA TRP A 64 -5.33 -12.88 13.37
C TRP A 64 -4.47 -12.28 12.25
N LYS A 65 -3.29 -12.85 12.07
CA LYS A 65 -2.61 -12.80 10.77
C LYS A 65 -3.33 -13.76 9.84
N ILE A 66 -3.59 -13.31 8.63
CA ILE A 66 -4.24 -14.12 7.59
C ILE A 66 -3.43 -14.09 6.31
N ALA A 67 -3.50 -15.20 5.57
CA ALA A 67 -3.04 -15.29 4.19
C ALA A 67 -4.18 -15.83 3.34
N TYR A 68 -4.46 -15.21 2.21
CA TYR A 68 -5.62 -15.53 1.39
C TYR A 68 -5.29 -15.44 -0.10
N ILE A 69 -6.08 -16.17 -0.91
CA ILE A 69 -5.95 -16.18 -2.37
C ILE A 69 -6.49 -14.87 -2.93
N SER A 70 -5.66 -14.23 -3.77
CA SER A 70 -6.00 -13.06 -4.56
C SER A 70 -5.66 -13.27 -6.03
N SER A 71 -5.61 -12.20 -6.81
CA SER A 71 -5.11 -12.22 -8.18
C SER A 71 -4.45 -10.90 -8.56
N ASP A 72 -3.48 -10.96 -9.49
CA ASP A 72 -2.86 -9.79 -10.06
C ASP A 72 -3.69 -9.14 -11.17
N VAL A 73 -3.16 -8.07 -11.77
CA VAL A 73 -3.78 -7.32 -12.87
C VAL A 73 -4.00 -8.15 -14.15
N LEU A 74 -3.31 -9.28 -14.30
CA LEU A 74 -3.45 -10.22 -15.40
C LEU A 74 -4.39 -11.39 -15.06
N GLY A 75 -4.99 -11.40 -13.87
CA GLY A 75 -5.86 -12.48 -13.40
C GLY A 75 -5.12 -13.70 -12.87
N LYS A 76 -3.78 -13.67 -12.81
CA LYS A 76 -3.00 -14.76 -12.23
C LYS A 76 -3.21 -14.78 -10.73
N LYS A 77 -3.51 -15.96 -10.17
CA LYS A 77 -3.69 -16.10 -8.73
C LYS A 77 -2.40 -15.82 -7.96
N THR A 78 -2.56 -15.10 -6.85
CA THR A 78 -1.51 -14.69 -5.92
C THR A 78 -1.93 -15.04 -4.49
N ILE A 79 -1.02 -14.88 -3.53
CA ILE A 79 -1.34 -14.88 -2.11
C ILE A 79 -1.03 -13.49 -1.56
N SER A 80 -2.01 -12.91 -0.88
CA SER A 80 -1.85 -11.71 -0.07
C SER A 80 -1.94 -12.07 1.40
N THR A 81 -1.20 -11.34 2.22
CA THR A 81 -1.30 -11.41 3.68
C THR A 81 -2.04 -10.21 4.24
N GLY A 82 -2.34 -10.24 5.52
CA GLY A 82 -2.99 -9.12 6.18
C GLY A 82 -3.38 -9.42 7.62
N LEU A 83 -4.05 -8.44 8.21
CA LEU A 83 -4.55 -8.49 9.58
C LEU A 83 -6.08 -8.53 9.58
N LEU A 84 -6.64 -9.38 10.43
CA LEU A 84 -8.08 -9.45 10.71
C LEU A 84 -8.30 -9.15 12.19
N VAL A 85 -9.12 -8.16 12.50
CA VAL A 85 -9.46 -7.72 13.86
C VAL A 85 -10.97 -7.75 14.03
N ALA A 86 -11.46 -8.40 15.07
CA ALA A 86 -12.89 -8.53 15.30
C ALA A 86 -13.24 -8.33 16.79
N PRO A 87 -14.43 -7.76 17.09
CA PRO A 87 -14.91 -7.71 18.46
C PRO A 87 -15.07 -9.09 19.06
N VAL A 88 -14.79 -9.21 20.36
CA VAL A 88 -15.15 -10.41 21.12
C VAL A 88 -16.67 -10.50 21.29
N GLY A 89 -17.20 -11.70 21.54
CA GLY A 89 -18.61 -11.96 21.78
C GLY A 89 -19.42 -12.30 20.52
N SER A 90 -20.72 -12.49 20.71
CA SER A 90 -21.62 -12.97 19.66
C SER A 90 -21.86 -11.91 18.58
N ALA A 91 -21.90 -12.35 17.33
CA ALA A 91 -22.26 -11.49 16.21
C ALA A 91 -23.78 -11.34 16.07
N PRO A 92 -24.28 -10.24 15.45
CA PRO A 92 -25.65 -10.13 15.00
C PRO A 92 -26.04 -11.26 14.02
N LYS A 93 -27.33 -11.54 13.89
CA LYS A 93 -27.82 -12.61 13.00
C LYS A 93 -27.42 -12.40 11.54
N GLU A 94 -27.39 -11.16 11.08
CA GLU A 94 -26.98 -10.77 9.73
C GLU A 94 -25.43 -10.73 9.54
N GLY A 95 -24.70 -10.96 10.61
CA GLY A 95 -23.25 -10.82 10.67
C GLY A 95 -22.80 -9.37 10.90
N ARG A 96 -21.54 -9.21 11.30
CA ARG A 96 -20.90 -7.91 11.54
C ARG A 96 -20.54 -7.24 10.20
N PRO A 97 -20.78 -5.94 10.02
CA PRO A 97 -20.22 -5.21 8.87
C PRO A 97 -18.69 -5.30 8.83
N ILE A 98 -18.14 -5.28 7.63
CA ILE A 98 -16.69 -5.39 7.38
C ILE A 98 -16.16 -4.03 6.96
N LEU A 99 -15.09 -3.57 7.60
CA LEU A 99 -14.32 -2.41 7.18
C LEU A 99 -12.98 -2.90 6.62
N ALA A 100 -12.74 -2.64 5.34
CA ALA A 100 -11.54 -3.09 4.65
C ALA A 100 -10.56 -1.92 4.52
N TRP A 101 -9.41 -2.03 5.19
CA TRP A 101 -8.36 -1.02 5.17
C TRP A 101 -7.29 -1.33 4.13
N SER A 102 -6.94 -0.30 3.36
CA SER A 102 -5.81 -0.28 2.44
C SER A 102 -4.80 0.76 2.89
N HIS A 103 -3.60 0.30 3.29
CA HIS A 103 -2.56 1.18 3.83
C HIS A 103 -1.84 2.01 2.76
N GLY A 104 -1.20 3.09 3.17
CA GLY A 104 -0.28 3.88 2.36
C GLY A 104 1.05 3.15 2.12
N THR A 105 1.96 3.77 1.39
CA THR A 105 3.23 3.17 0.99
C THR A 105 4.10 2.79 2.19
N THR A 106 4.44 1.50 2.31
CA THR A 106 5.38 0.97 3.30
C THR A 106 6.67 0.47 2.66
N GLY A 107 6.63 0.06 1.40
CA GLY A 107 7.77 -0.44 0.63
C GLY A 107 7.39 -1.53 -0.35
N ALA A 108 8.38 -2.19 -0.96
CA ALA A 108 8.13 -3.27 -1.92
C ALA A 108 8.74 -4.62 -1.50
N ALA A 109 9.56 -4.66 -0.45
CA ALA A 109 10.15 -5.91 0.06
C ALA A 109 9.12 -6.77 0.81
N GLN A 110 9.41 -8.06 0.90
CA GLN A 110 8.54 -9.04 1.58
C GLN A 110 8.25 -8.69 3.04
N ASN A 111 9.17 -8.06 3.74
CA ASN A 111 9.08 -7.69 5.15
C ASN A 111 8.40 -6.33 5.39
N CYS A 112 7.82 -5.70 4.37
CA CYS A 112 7.20 -4.37 4.51
C CYS A 112 5.68 -4.42 4.76
N GLY A 113 5.09 -5.59 4.90
CA GLY A 113 3.66 -5.74 5.20
C GLY A 113 3.31 -5.32 6.63
N PRO A 114 2.32 -4.43 6.85
CA PRO A 114 1.96 -3.94 8.19
C PRO A 114 1.54 -5.01 9.19
N SER A 115 1.03 -6.16 8.74
CA SER A 115 0.68 -7.25 9.65
C SER A 115 1.88 -7.94 10.30
N GLN A 116 3.11 -7.63 9.87
CA GLN A 116 4.36 -8.23 10.36
C GLN A 116 4.94 -7.55 11.59
N ILE A 117 4.52 -6.31 11.90
CA ILE A 117 5.03 -5.58 13.06
C ILE A 117 4.54 -6.17 14.38
N ILE A 118 5.20 -5.77 15.48
CA ILE A 118 4.95 -6.35 16.81
C ILE A 118 3.52 -6.17 17.27
N ASN A 119 2.89 -5.06 17.01
CA ASN A 119 1.52 -4.78 17.43
C ASN A 119 0.74 -4.17 16.27
N PRO A 120 0.36 -5.01 15.29
CA PRO A 120 -0.31 -4.50 14.11
C PRO A 120 -1.63 -3.80 14.49
N ALA A 121 -2.07 -2.89 13.63
CA ALA A 121 -3.19 -1.98 13.79
C ALA A 121 -2.93 -0.73 14.64
N VAL A 122 -1.85 -0.68 15.41
CA VAL A 122 -1.46 0.50 16.19
C VAL A 122 -0.26 1.17 15.54
N PRO A 123 -0.24 2.51 15.41
CA PRO A 123 0.89 3.21 14.79
C PRO A 123 2.23 2.87 15.46
N LEU A 124 3.23 2.57 14.65
CA LEU A 124 4.58 2.25 15.09
C LEU A 124 5.59 2.84 14.10
N ASN A 125 6.65 3.46 14.63
CA ASN A 125 7.78 3.87 13.83
C ASN A 125 8.99 3.00 14.17
N GLU A 126 9.24 1.97 13.37
CA GLU A 126 10.37 1.06 13.55
C GLU A 126 11.71 1.64 13.09
N TYR A 127 11.72 2.78 12.41
CA TYR A 127 12.95 3.42 11.94
C TYR A 127 13.95 3.67 13.09
N PHE A 128 13.45 4.02 14.27
CA PHE A 128 14.26 4.34 15.44
C PHE A 128 14.46 3.17 16.40
N LEU A 129 13.91 2.01 16.11
CA LEU A 129 14.09 0.84 16.95
C LEU A 129 15.38 0.11 16.61
N VAL A 130 16.11 -0.35 17.63
CA VAL A 130 17.27 -1.22 17.45
C VAL A 130 16.81 -2.55 16.82
N GLY A 131 17.36 -2.87 15.66
CA GLY A 131 16.94 -4.04 14.88
C GLY A 131 15.64 -3.87 14.10
N GLY A 132 15.06 -2.68 14.04
CA GLY A 132 13.89 -2.37 13.22
C GLY A 132 14.21 -2.36 11.73
N ASN A 133 13.16 -2.50 10.90
CA ASN A 133 13.28 -2.55 9.43
C ASN A 133 13.29 -1.16 8.78
N SER A 134 13.44 -0.09 9.55
CA SER A 134 13.48 1.28 9.07
C SER A 134 12.24 1.68 8.24
N TRP A 135 11.06 1.27 8.67
CA TRP A 135 9.80 1.68 8.09
C TRP A 135 8.79 2.14 9.14
N THR A 136 7.77 2.85 8.69
CA THR A 136 6.75 3.43 9.54
C THR A 136 5.40 2.86 9.15
N ASP A 137 4.69 2.32 10.13
CA ASP A 137 3.28 1.98 9.99
C ASP A 137 2.42 3.02 10.70
N TYR A 138 1.45 3.56 9.97
CA TYR A 138 0.51 4.54 10.50
C TYR A 138 -0.69 3.89 11.21
N GLY A 139 -0.69 2.56 11.32
CA GLY A 139 -1.76 1.78 11.93
C GLY A 139 -3.02 1.74 11.06
N ILE A 140 -4.10 1.31 11.68
CA ILE A 140 -5.43 1.29 11.06
C ILE A 140 -6.26 2.42 11.69
N PRO A 141 -6.49 3.52 10.98
CA PRO A 141 -7.22 4.66 11.54
C PRO A 141 -8.60 4.27 12.07
N ARG A 142 -8.92 4.69 13.29
CA ARG A 142 -10.20 4.45 13.98
C ARG A 142 -10.51 2.98 14.30
N VAL A 143 -9.51 2.10 14.31
CA VAL A 143 -9.72 0.66 14.57
C VAL A 143 -10.42 0.42 15.91
N GLN A 144 -10.03 1.12 16.97
CA GLN A 144 -10.64 0.95 18.30
C GLN A 144 -12.13 1.32 18.29
N GLU A 145 -12.48 2.44 17.67
CA GLU A 145 -13.84 2.90 17.56
C GLU A 145 -14.69 1.94 16.73
N PHE A 146 -14.17 1.45 15.63
CA PHE A 146 -14.86 0.48 14.80
C PHE A 146 -15.11 -0.85 15.52
N ILE A 147 -14.15 -1.31 16.32
CA ILE A 147 -14.35 -2.49 17.19
C ILE A 147 -15.42 -2.22 18.24
N ASN A 148 -15.43 -1.04 18.86
CA ASN A 148 -16.46 -0.65 19.84
C ASN A 148 -17.86 -0.58 19.20
N GLU A 149 -17.97 -0.23 17.92
CA GLU A 149 -19.21 -0.22 17.14
C GLU A 149 -19.63 -1.61 16.63
N GLY A 150 -18.81 -2.63 16.92
CA GLY A 150 -19.13 -4.02 16.57
C GLY A 150 -18.72 -4.44 15.16
N TYR A 151 -17.90 -3.66 14.45
CA TYR A 151 -17.46 -3.96 13.09
C TYR A 151 -16.24 -4.89 13.08
N VAL A 152 -16.11 -5.69 12.04
CA VAL A 152 -14.90 -6.43 11.71
C VAL A 152 -14.02 -5.53 10.86
N VAL A 153 -12.73 -5.46 11.18
CA VAL A 153 -11.74 -4.73 10.40
C VAL A 153 -10.77 -5.72 9.76
N VAL A 154 -10.60 -5.65 8.45
CA VAL A 154 -9.60 -6.41 7.72
C VAL A 154 -8.65 -5.44 7.00
N ALA A 155 -7.35 -5.64 7.14
CA ALA A 155 -6.31 -4.83 6.52
C ALA A 155 -5.42 -5.74 5.66
N THR A 156 -5.36 -5.48 4.35
CA THR A 156 -4.46 -6.19 3.45
C THR A 156 -3.04 -5.64 3.55
N ASP A 157 -2.02 -6.51 3.46
CA ASP A 157 -0.62 -6.09 3.26
C ASP A 157 -0.29 -5.90 1.77
N TYR A 158 -1.19 -6.25 0.88
CA TYR A 158 -1.01 -6.45 -0.56
C TYR A 158 -0.13 -7.65 -0.93
N GLN A 159 -0.26 -8.09 -2.16
CA GLN A 159 0.58 -9.11 -2.77
C GLN A 159 2.05 -8.68 -2.77
N GLY A 160 2.96 -9.60 -2.45
CA GLY A 160 4.40 -9.36 -2.43
C GLY A 160 4.93 -8.73 -1.13
N GLN A 161 4.10 -8.52 -0.11
CA GLN A 161 4.52 -8.01 1.19
C GLN A 161 4.27 -9.04 2.32
N GLY A 162 4.75 -10.29 2.11
CA GLY A 162 4.66 -11.39 3.07
C GLY A 162 4.12 -12.69 2.48
N GLY A 163 3.40 -12.63 1.35
CA GLY A 163 2.82 -13.80 0.67
C GLY A 163 3.73 -14.43 -0.39
N GLY A 164 4.95 -13.95 -0.56
CA GLY A 164 5.83 -14.32 -1.67
C GLY A 164 5.54 -13.52 -2.95
N GLY A 165 6.38 -13.69 -3.97
CA GLY A 165 6.34 -12.89 -5.20
C GLY A 165 6.90 -11.49 -5.02
N VAL A 166 6.77 -10.63 -6.01
CA VAL A 166 7.24 -9.24 -5.98
C VAL A 166 6.04 -8.31 -5.86
N HIS A 167 6.10 -7.37 -4.92
CA HIS A 167 5.03 -6.39 -4.75
C HIS A 167 4.83 -5.55 -6.01
N GLN A 168 3.60 -5.52 -6.51
CA GLN A 168 3.19 -4.75 -7.68
C GLN A 168 2.77 -3.34 -7.24
N TYR A 169 3.74 -2.59 -6.69
CA TYR A 169 3.51 -1.22 -6.23
C TYR A 169 2.96 -0.34 -7.36
N ALA A 170 2.01 0.53 -7.06
CA ALA A 170 1.31 1.42 -7.99
C ALA A 170 0.49 0.71 -9.09
N VAL A 171 0.36 -0.61 -9.05
CA VAL A 171 -0.59 -1.36 -9.87
C VAL A 171 -1.92 -1.44 -9.13
N ALA A 172 -2.72 -0.36 -9.17
CA ALA A 172 -3.93 -0.22 -8.36
C ALA A 172 -4.95 -1.36 -8.60
N VAL A 173 -4.96 -1.97 -9.77
CA VAL A 173 -5.81 -3.13 -10.08
C VAL A 173 -5.45 -4.32 -9.20
N THR A 174 -4.16 -4.70 -9.10
CA THR A 174 -3.74 -5.81 -8.21
C THR A 174 -4.07 -5.50 -6.75
N GLN A 175 -3.79 -4.28 -6.30
CA GLN A 175 -4.03 -3.86 -4.93
C GLN A 175 -5.54 -3.82 -4.59
N SER A 176 -6.38 -3.43 -5.54
CA SER A 176 -7.83 -3.48 -5.37
C SER A 176 -8.38 -4.92 -5.30
N HIS A 177 -7.78 -5.84 -6.07
CA HIS A 177 -8.10 -7.25 -5.96
C HIS A 177 -7.75 -7.80 -4.57
N ASP A 178 -6.60 -7.40 -4.01
CA ASP A 178 -6.21 -7.78 -2.66
C ASP A 178 -7.18 -7.25 -1.61
N LEU A 179 -7.60 -5.99 -1.74
CA LEU A 179 -8.61 -5.37 -0.89
C LEU A 179 -9.97 -6.09 -0.97
N ILE A 180 -10.48 -6.36 -2.17
CA ILE A 180 -11.77 -7.05 -2.35
C ILE A 180 -11.70 -8.49 -1.80
N ASN A 181 -10.59 -9.19 -2.04
CA ASN A 181 -10.41 -10.55 -1.53
C ASN A 181 -10.18 -10.61 -0.02
N SER A 182 -9.65 -9.55 0.61
CA SER A 182 -9.60 -9.46 2.06
C SER A 182 -10.99 -9.42 2.70
N VAL A 183 -11.96 -8.75 2.05
CA VAL A 183 -13.37 -8.76 2.47
C VAL A 183 -13.96 -10.17 2.36
N ARG A 184 -13.71 -10.88 1.25
CA ARG A 184 -14.14 -12.28 1.07
C ARG A 184 -13.52 -13.18 2.13
N ALA A 185 -12.23 -13.00 2.42
CA ALA A 185 -11.51 -13.72 3.45
C ALA A 185 -12.15 -13.50 4.84
N ALA A 186 -12.37 -12.25 5.24
CA ALA A 186 -13.01 -11.89 6.51
C ALA A 186 -14.42 -12.50 6.62
N SER A 187 -15.22 -12.43 5.57
CA SER A 187 -16.58 -13.00 5.53
C SER A 187 -16.59 -14.53 5.62
N SER A 188 -15.49 -15.20 5.27
CA SER A 188 -15.37 -16.66 5.33
C SER A 188 -14.96 -17.21 6.72
N VAL A 189 -14.45 -16.37 7.63
CA VAL A 189 -13.99 -16.75 8.96
C VAL A 189 -15.17 -16.77 9.93
N LYS A 190 -15.63 -17.95 10.31
CA LYS A 190 -16.80 -18.12 11.19
C LYS A 190 -16.61 -17.47 12.57
N GLU A 191 -15.41 -17.54 13.12
CA GLU A 191 -15.07 -17.08 14.47
C GLU A 191 -15.27 -15.56 14.63
N VAL A 192 -15.17 -14.77 13.56
CA VAL A 192 -15.35 -13.31 13.64
C VAL A 192 -16.79 -12.88 13.42
N GLY A 193 -17.64 -13.77 12.93
CA GLY A 193 -19.05 -13.50 12.70
C GLY A 193 -19.29 -12.38 11.69
N ALA A 194 -18.41 -12.21 10.70
CA ALA A 194 -18.55 -11.21 9.65
C ALA A 194 -19.71 -11.52 8.71
N GLY A 195 -20.46 -10.50 8.30
CA GLY A 195 -21.50 -10.58 7.28
C GLY A 195 -20.95 -10.35 5.88
N LYS A 196 -21.79 -9.76 5.01
CA LYS A 196 -21.43 -9.48 3.61
C LYS A 196 -21.38 -7.98 3.27
N LYS A 197 -21.92 -7.12 4.14
CA LYS A 197 -21.86 -5.67 3.95
C LYS A 197 -20.49 -5.15 4.31
N ALA A 198 -19.88 -4.39 3.40
CA ALA A 198 -18.55 -3.84 3.58
C ALA A 198 -18.47 -2.35 3.23
N VAL A 199 -17.53 -1.65 3.82
CA VAL A 199 -17.02 -0.36 3.35
C VAL A 199 -15.50 -0.48 3.24
N ALA A 200 -14.95 -0.03 2.11
CA ALA A 200 -13.51 0.06 1.92
C ALA A 200 -13.04 1.48 2.24
N TYR A 201 -11.88 1.59 2.89
CA TYR A 201 -11.23 2.86 3.13
C TYR A 201 -9.71 2.72 3.01
N GLY A 202 -9.04 3.78 2.59
CA GLY A 202 -7.59 3.70 2.38
C GLY A 202 -6.95 5.06 2.18
N TRP A 203 -5.64 5.09 2.35
CA TRP A 203 -4.85 6.32 2.30
C TRP A 203 -3.71 6.21 1.29
N SER A 204 -3.43 7.31 0.54
CA SER A 204 -2.30 7.37 -0.40
C SER A 204 -2.39 6.26 -1.45
N GLN A 205 -1.41 5.36 -1.53
CA GLN A 205 -1.46 4.11 -2.31
C GLN A 205 -2.78 3.36 -2.07
N GLY A 206 -3.18 3.22 -0.80
CA GLY A 206 -4.43 2.57 -0.42
C GLY A 206 -5.66 3.34 -0.85
N GLY A 207 -5.60 4.67 -0.89
CA GLY A 207 -6.66 5.50 -1.44
C GLY A 207 -6.90 5.20 -2.92
N GLY A 208 -5.84 5.07 -3.71
CA GLY A 208 -5.91 4.64 -5.11
C GLY A 208 -6.48 3.23 -5.28
N SER A 209 -6.07 2.30 -4.40
CA SER A 209 -6.61 0.93 -4.37
C SER A 209 -8.11 0.91 -4.11
N VAL A 210 -8.59 1.76 -3.20
CA VAL A 210 -10.02 1.93 -2.88
C VAL A 210 -10.80 2.49 -4.07
N LEU A 211 -10.28 3.51 -4.76
CA LEU A 211 -10.93 4.06 -5.94
C LEU A 211 -10.98 3.05 -7.08
N ASN A 212 -9.93 2.24 -7.26
CA ASN A 212 -9.94 1.16 -8.24
C ASN A 212 -10.95 0.06 -7.86
N ALA A 213 -11.01 -0.34 -6.59
CA ALA A 213 -11.99 -1.30 -6.11
C ALA A 213 -13.43 -0.81 -6.32
N ALA A 214 -13.69 0.48 -6.07
CA ALA A 214 -14.99 1.09 -6.35
C ALA A 214 -15.42 0.93 -7.81
N SER A 215 -14.47 1.01 -8.73
CA SER A 215 -14.66 0.92 -10.19
C SER A 215 -14.43 -0.49 -10.77
N SER A 216 -14.56 -1.55 -9.93
CA SER A 216 -14.35 -2.95 -10.32
C SER A 216 -15.61 -3.82 -10.14
N PRO A 217 -16.77 -3.47 -10.75
CA PRO A 217 -18.04 -4.17 -10.55
C PRO A 217 -17.98 -5.66 -10.91
N GLU A 218 -17.33 -6.00 -12.01
CA GLU A 218 -17.21 -7.38 -12.48
C GLU A 218 -16.38 -8.24 -11.50
N TYR A 219 -15.31 -7.68 -10.93
CA TYR A 219 -14.50 -8.41 -9.96
C TYR A 219 -15.23 -8.59 -8.63
N ILE A 220 -15.97 -7.61 -8.17
CA ILE A 220 -16.78 -7.68 -6.94
C ILE A 220 -17.88 -8.73 -7.07
N SER A 221 -18.56 -8.79 -8.21
CA SER A 221 -19.72 -9.67 -8.46
C SER A 221 -19.35 -11.11 -8.82
N GLN A 222 -18.06 -11.45 -8.91
CA GLN A 222 -17.61 -12.82 -9.22
C GLN A 222 -18.20 -13.84 -8.23
N THR A 223 -18.65 -14.98 -8.76
CA THR A 223 -19.19 -16.12 -8.02
C THR A 223 -18.20 -17.26 -7.95
N GLY A 224 -18.43 -18.22 -7.05
CA GLY A 224 -17.51 -19.34 -6.80
C GLY A 224 -16.28 -18.93 -5.99
N THR A 225 -16.34 -17.80 -5.31
CA THR A 225 -15.32 -17.28 -4.40
C THR A 225 -15.47 -17.88 -2.99
N ALA A 226 -14.63 -17.48 -2.05
CA ALA A 226 -14.75 -17.93 -0.65
C ALA A 226 -16.00 -17.36 0.05
N ALA A 227 -16.48 -16.21 -0.41
CA ALA A 227 -17.71 -15.58 0.08
C ALA A 227 -18.39 -14.80 -1.05
N ASP A 228 -19.29 -15.46 -1.74
CA ASP A 228 -20.09 -14.82 -2.79
C ASP A 228 -21.08 -13.82 -2.23
N GLY A 229 -21.40 -12.79 -3.03
CA GLY A 229 -22.40 -11.79 -2.69
C GLY A 229 -21.95 -10.80 -1.62
N ILE A 230 -20.65 -10.48 -1.55
CA ILE A 230 -20.17 -9.31 -0.78
C ILE A 230 -20.78 -8.04 -1.37
N GLU A 231 -21.11 -7.09 -0.50
CA GLU A 231 -21.82 -5.88 -0.88
C GLU A 231 -21.11 -4.65 -0.31
N PHE A 232 -20.43 -3.90 -1.16
CA PHE A 232 -19.84 -2.62 -0.76
C PHE A 232 -20.92 -1.55 -0.64
N LYS A 233 -20.97 -0.90 0.52
CA LYS A 233 -21.90 0.21 0.82
C LYS A 233 -21.30 1.59 0.61
N GLY A 234 -19.98 1.66 0.46
CA GLY A 234 -19.26 2.89 0.22
C GLY A 234 -17.75 2.72 0.17
N PHE A 235 -17.09 3.76 -0.31
CA PHE A 235 -15.64 3.83 -0.47
C PHE A 235 -15.11 5.16 0.03
N VAL A 236 -14.08 5.12 0.87
CA VAL A 236 -13.44 6.30 1.48
C VAL A 236 -12.00 6.37 1.02
N ALA A 237 -11.62 7.37 0.26
CA ALA A 237 -10.26 7.61 -0.18
C ALA A 237 -9.66 8.83 0.52
N LEU A 238 -8.51 8.63 1.17
CA LEU A 238 -7.77 9.66 1.86
C LEU A 238 -6.54 10.01 1.02
N ALA A 239 -6.46 11.23 0.48
CA ALA A 239 -5.36 11.67 -0.38
C ALA A 239 -4.92 10.58 -1.39
N PRO A 240 -5.80 10.14 -2.30
CA PRO A 240 -5.57 8.96 -3.13
C PRO A 240 -4.50 9.18 -4.18
N TYR A 241 -3.63 8.19 -4.34
CA TYR A 241 -2.65 8.10 -5.42
C TYR A 241 -3.23 7.42 -6.65
N ASP A 242 -3.03 8.01 -7.83
CA ASP A 242 -3.28 7.37 -9.12
C ASP A 242 -2.22 7.80 -10.13
N MET A 243 -1.29 6.90 -10.46
CA MET A 243 -0.16 7.15 -11.37
C MET A 243 -0.60 7.77 -12.71
N ALA A 244 -1.74 7.40 -13.22
CA ALA A 244 -2.23 7.83 -14.52
C ALA A 244 -3.41 8.80 -14.46
N ALA A 245 -3.71 9.40 -13.30
CA ALA A 245 -4.82 10.35 -13.17
C ALA A 245 -4.75 11.49 -14.19
N SER A 246 -3.55 12.00 -14.45
CA SER A 246 -3.28 13.10 -15.39
C SER A 246 -2.83 12.64 -16.78
N LEU A 247 -2.66 11.33 -17.02
CA LEU A 247 -2.23 10.83 -18.32
C LEU A 247 -3.36 10.83 -19.36
N PRO A 248 -3.04 10.91 -20.66
CA PRO A 248 -4.03 10.79 -21.71
C PRO A 248 -4.83 9.48 -21.59
N LYS A 249 -6.15 9.54 -21.70
CA LYS A 249 -7.05 8.38 -21.56
C LYS A 249 -7.48 7.77 -22.90
N GLY A 250 -7.00 8.31 -24.02
CA GLY A 250 -7.29 7.81 -25.38
C GLY A 250 -6.14 6.99 -25.96
N ASP A 251 -6.14 6.87 -27.28
CA ASP A 251 -5.04 6.24 -28.00
C ASP A 251 -3.76 7.05 -27.80
N ILE A 252 -2.73 6.36 -27.36
CA ILE A 252 -1.41 6.93 -27.10
C ILE A 252 -0.47 6.41 -28.16
N ASP A 253 0.11 7.31 -28.94
CA ASP A 253 1.17 7.01 -29.92
C ASP A 253 2.57 7.07 -29.29
N GLN A 254 3.58 6.64 -30.05
CA GLN A 254 4.95 6.60 -29.56
C GLN A 254 5.48 8.00 -29.19
N ALA A 255 5.19 9.04 -29.99
CA ALA A 255 5.69 10.38 -29.76
C ALA A 255 5.09 10.97 -28.45
N THR A 256 3.80 10.74 -28.21
CA THR A 256 3.14 11.11 -26.95
C THR A 256 3.74 10.37 -25.77
N ALA A 257 3.99 9.05 -25.93
CA ALA A 257 4.57 8.24 -24.86
C ALA A 257 6.00 8.69 -24.50
N ASP A 258 6.83 9.00 -25.50
CA ASP A 258 8.19 9.52 -25.29
C ASP A 258 8.18 10.84 -24.53
N LYS A 259 7.32 11.77 -24.94
CA LYS A 259 7.13 13.07 -24.26
C LYS A 259 6.68 12.88 -22.81
N VAL A 260 5.64 12.11 -22.60
CA VAL A 260 5.08 11.87 -21.24
C VAL A 260 6.12 11.20 -20.34
N MET A 261 6.85 10.19 -20.83
CA MET A 261 7.89 9.54 -20.03
C MET A 261 9.02 10.51 -19.65
N GLY A 262 9.45 11.38 -20.57
CA GLY A 262 10.44 12.42 -20.28
C GLY A 262 9.96 13.42 -19.23
N GLU A 263 8.69 13.81 -19.28
CA GLU A 263 8.07 14.69 -18.28
C GLU A 263 7.97 14.00 -16.89
N LEU A 264 7.60 12.72 -16.84
CA LEU A 264 7.58 11.94 -15.61
C LEU A 264 8.98 11.82 -15.00
N GLN A 265 9.99 11.41 -15.78
CA GLN A 265 11.37 11.32 -15.30
C GLN A 265 11.86 12.66 -14.74
N LYS A 266 11.60 13.77 -15.44
CA LYS A 266 11.98 15.11 -14.98
C LYS A 266 11.24 15.50 -13.69
N SER A 267 9.95 15.29 -13.63
CA SER A 267 9.12 15.66 -12.48
C SER A 267 9.49 14.87 -11.22
N PHE A 268 9.67 13.55 -11.36
CA PHE A 268 9.96 12.68 -10.24
C PHE A 268 11.44 12.58 -9.85
N SER A 269 12.35 13.30 -10.52
CA SER A 269 13.77 13.36 -10.15
C SER A 269 14.15 14.62 -9.34
N THR A 270 13.17 15.40 -8.88
CA THR A 270 13.41 16.68 -8.19
C THR A 270 13.76 16.51 -6.70
N ASP A 271 13.22 15.49 -6.07
CA ASP A 271 13.46 15.18 -4.66
C ASP A 271 13.42 13.67 -4.41
N ILE A 272 13.94 13.25 -3.25
CA ILE A 272 14.09 11.82 -2.93
C ILE A 272 12.75 11.12 -2.75
N LEU A 273 11.75 11.77 -2.18
CA LEU A 273 10.45 11.15 -1.93
C LEU A 273 9.74 10.84 -3.26
N SER A 274 9.71 11.82 -4.16
CA SER A 274 9.17 11.66 -5.51
C SER A 274 9.93 10.59 -6.29
N PHE A 275 11.26 10.60 -6.25
CA PHE A 275 12.08 9.61 -6.95
C PHE A 275 11.88 8.20 -6.37
N ALA A 276 11.81 8.05 -5.05
CA ALA A 276 11.58 6.76 -4.41
C ALA A 276 10.23 6.15 -4.81
N HIS A 277 9.15 6.93 -4.82
CA HIS A 277 7.85 6.44 -5.26
C HIS A 277 7.83 6.09 -6.75
N PHE A 278 8.40 6.93 -7.60
CA PHE A 278 8.47 6.66 -9.04
C PHE A 278 9.28 5.41 -9.36
N SER A 279 10.49 5.30 -8.82
CA SER A 279 11.36 4.13 -9.09
C SER A 279 10.80 2.84 -8.48
N MET A 280 10.07 2.90 -7.36
CA MET A 280 9.33 1.77 -6.81
C MET A 280 8.14 1.39 -7.70
N ALA A 281 7.47 2.36 -8.33
CA ALA A 281 6.41 2.09 -9.31
C ALA A 281 6.96 1.41 -10.58
N LEU A 282 8.17 1.77 -11.03
CA LEU A 282 8.85 1.05 -12.11
C LEU A 282 9.13 -0.41 -11.71
N TYR A 283 9.63 -0.62 -10.49
CA TYR A 283 9.89 -1.94 -9.94
C TYR A 283 8.62 -2.81 -9.88
N GLY A 284 7.51 -2.24 -9.40
CA GLY A 284 6.21 -2.91 -9.32
C GLY A 284 5.58 -3.20 -10.69
N ALA A 285 5.68 -2.26 -11.64
CA ALA A 285 5.15 -2.43 -12.98
C ALA A 285 5.91 -3.53 -13.77
N GLN A 286 7.25 -3.59 -13.66
CA GLN A 286 8.03 -4.70 -14.25
C GLN A 286 7.60 -6.06 -13.69
N ALA A 287 7.26 -6.13 -12.40
CA ALA A 287 6.78 -7.37 -11.79
C ALA A 287 5.39 -7.79 -12.31
N ALA A 288 4.55 -6.82 -12.69
CA ALA A 288 3.21 -7.06 -13.22
C ALA A 288 3.20 -7.40 -14.72
N TYR A 289 4.10 -6.82 -15.50
CA TYR A 289 4.09 -6.89 -16.97
C TYR A 289 5.43 -7.41 -17.51
N SER A 290 5.44 -8.62 -18.03
CA SER A 290 6.67 -9.32 -18.48
C SER A 290 7.39 -8.66 -19.68
N ASN A 291 6.69 -7.78 -20.40
CA ASN A 291 7.25 -7.01 -21.52
C ASN A 291 7.95 -5.71 -21.09
N LEU A 292 7.94 -5.38 -19.80
CA LEU A 292 8.63 -4.22 -19.23
C LEU A 292 9.93 -4.65 -18.58
N LYS A 293 11.00 -3.88 -18.78
CA LYS A 293 12.30 -4.09 -18.14
C LYS A 293 12.78 -2.78 -17.53
N LEU A 294 13.26 -2.80 -16.30
CA LEU A 294 13.85 -1.60 -15.69
C LEU A 294 14.93 -0.97 -16.58
N SER A 295 15.68 -1.80 -17.32
CA SER A 295 16.68 -1.34 -18.29
C SER A 295 16.11 -0.54 -19.47
N ASP A 296 14.80 -0.50 -19.66
CA ASP A 296 14.17 0.39 -20.64
C ASP A 296 14.33 1.87 -20.22
N LEU A 297 14.24 2.14 -18.92
CA LEU A 297 14.15 3.48 -18.34
C LEU A 297 15.34 3.85 -17.44
N LEU A 298 16.07 2.86 -16.93
CA LEU A 298 17.16 3.05 -15.97
C LEU A 298 18.51 2.68 -16.62
N THR A 299 19.58 3.33 -16.14
CA THR A 299 20.96 2.91 -16.42
C THR A 299 21.23 1.53 -15.80
N ASP A 300 22.32 0.86 -16.17
CA ASP A 300 22.70 -0.42 -15.56
C ASP A 300 22.91 -0.29 -14.04
N GLU A 301 23.48 0.83 -13.61
CA GLU A 301 23.59 1.15 -12.18
C GLU A 301 22.21 1.37 -11.55
N GLY A 302 21.32 2.09 -12.22
CA GLY A 302 19.94 2.28 -11.77
C GLY A 302 19.19 0.96 -11.61
N VAL A 303 19.31 0.06 -12.56
CA VAL A 303 18.69 -1.28 -12.48
C VAL A 303 19.18 -2.02 -11.25
N ARG A 304 20.51 -2.09 -11.05
CA ARG A 304 21.12 -2.78 -9.90
C ARG A 304 20.65 -2.19 -8.57
N VAL A 305 20.71 -0.87 -8.44
CA VAL A 305 20.33 -0.15 -7.20
C VAL A 305 18.85 -0.37 -6.89
N ILE A 306 17.96 -0.18 -7.87
CA ILE A 306 16.52 -0.29 -7.66
C ILE A 306 16.11 -1.72 -7.30
N GLN A 307 16.69 -2.73 -7.95
CA GLN A 307 16.42 -4.14 -7.63
C GLN A 307 16.91 -4.50 -6.22
N GLU A 308 18.10 -4.08 -5.84
CA GLU A 308 18.68 -4.35 -4.52
C GLU A 308 17.89 -3.64 -3.41
N VAL A 309 17.59 -2.35 -3.61
CA VAL A 309 16.94 -1.52 -2.60
C VAL A 309 15.50 -1.98 -2.36
N TYR A 310 14.69 -2.10 -3.40
CA TYR A 310 13.27 -2.48 -3.23
C TYR A 310 13.05 -3.98 -3.02
N GLY A 311 14.03 -4.80 -3.32
CA GLY A 311 14.00 -6.22 -2.96
C GLY A 311 14.22 -6.48 -1.46
N ASN A 312 14.82 -5.52 -0.72
CA ASN A 312 15.30 -5.76 0.64
C ASN A 312 14.89 -4.69 1.66
N LYS A 313 14.44 -3.50 1.24
CA LYS A 313 14.19 -2.36 2.13
C LYS A 313 12.77 -1.82 2.00
N CYS A 314 12.25 -1.35 3.12
CA CYS A 314 11.02 -0.59 3.15
C CYS A 314 11.26 0.88 2.76
N VAL A 315 10.20 1.63 2.46
CA VAL A 315 10.28 2.90 1.71
C VAL A 315 11.26 3.92 2.30
N HIS A 316 11.29 4.11 3.61
CA HIS A 316 12.16 5.10 4.24
C HIS A 316 13.63 4.71 4.15
N ALA A 317 13.95 3.46 4.48
CA ALA A 317 15.32 2.93 4.35
C ALA A 317 15.79 2.87 2.89
N ALA A 318 14.88 2.62 1.96
CA ALA A 318 15.13 2.68 0.53
C ALA A 318 15.51 4.10 0.10
N ALA A 319 14.70 5.09 0.46
CA ALA A 319 14.94 6.51 0.17
C ALA A 319 16.26 6.99 0.78
N ASP A 320 16.53 6.68 2.05
CA ASP A 320 17.78 7.03 2.73
C ASP A 320 19.00 6.43 2.06
N THR A 321 18.91 5.16 1.64
CA THR A 321 20.00 4.49 0.93
C THR A 321 20.31 5.17 -0.40
N ILE A 322 19.28 5.54 -1.15
CA ILE A 322 19.44 6.23 -2.45
C ILE A 322 20.03 7.62 -2.24
N VAL A 323 19.48 8.42 -1.32
CA VAL A 323 19.96 9.78 -1.10
C VAL A 323 21.37 9.81 -0.52
N PHE A 324 21.73 8.87 0.34
CA PHE A 324 23.08 8.75 0.88
C PHE A 324 24.11 8.49 -0.22
N SER A 325 23.76 7.63 -1.20
CA SER A 325 24.67 7.24 -2.28
C SER A 325 24.74 8.26 -3.42
N TYR A 326 23.65 8.95 -3.73
CA TYR A 326 23.53 9.80 -4.93
C TYR A 326 23.24 11.28 -4.63
N GLY A 327 23.04 11.62 -3.37
CA GLY A 327 22.67 12.99 -2.97
C GLY A 327 21.32 13.38 -3.57
N LYS A 328 21.32 14.48 -4.34
CA LYS A 328 20.13 14.97 -5.04
C LYS A 328 20.15 14.72 -6.55
N ASP A 329 21.17 14.02 -7.06
CA ASP A 329 21.35 13.77 -8.49
C ASP A 329 20.89 12.36 -8.87
N PHE A 330 19.58 12.16 -8.89
CA PHE A 330 18.96 10.89 -9.26
C PHE A 330 18.98 10.63 -10.78
N THR A 331 19.35 11.64 -11.58
CA THR A 331 19.46 11.50 -13.05
C THR A 331 20.53 10.49 -13.45
N LYS A 332 21.52 10.23 -12.61
CA LYS A 332 22.51 9.18 -12.82
C LYS A 332 21.92 7.77 -12.88
N LEU A 333 20.76 7.56 -12.28
CA LEU A 333 20.04 6.29 -12.28
C LEU A 333 19.08 6.15 -13.46
N LEU A 334 18.73 7.27 -14.14
CA LEU A 334 17.78 7.33 -15.23
C LEU A 334 18.50 7.32 -16.58
N LYS A 335 17.95 6.61 -17.57
CA LYS A 335 18.42 6.71 -18.96
C LYS A 335 18.09 8.09 -19.55
N PRO A 336 19.05 8.81 -20.13
CA PRO A 336 18.77 10.05 -20.84
C PRO A 336 17.84 9.87 -22.04
N MET A 337 17.87 8.69 -22.66
CA MET A 337 16.99 8.28 -23.75
C MET A 337 16.29 6.98 -23.37
N PRO A 338 15.11 7.08 -22.72
CA PRO A 338 14.33 5.90 -22.37
C PRO A 338 13.85 5.17 -23.62
N THR A 339 13.68 3.85 -23.50
CA THR A 339 13.16 2.98 -24.57
C THR A 339 11.85 2.34 -24.13
N ASN A 340 11.14 1.70 -25.06
CA ASN A 340 9.88 0.96 -24.77
C ASN A 340 8.80 1.81 -24.06
N THR A 341 8.89 3.12 -24.16
CA THR A 341 8.06 4.11 -23.44
C THR A 341 6.57 3.89 -23.66
N LEU A 342 6.16 3.53 -24.89
CA LEU A 342 4.75 3.27 -25.21
C LEU A 342 4.18 2.11 -24.38
N ALA A 343 4.95 1.02 -24.21
CA ALA A 343 4.52 -0.11 -23.39
C ALA A 343 4.41 0.29 -21.91
N TRP A 344 5.35 1.09 -21.40
CA TRP A 344 5.34 1.60 -20.05
C TRP A 344 4.13 2.49 -19.78
N ILE A 345 3.85 3.49 -20.62
CA ILE A 345 2.72 4.39 -20.46
C ILE A 345 1.38 3.63 -20.54
N LYS A 346 1.24 2.70 -21.49
CA LYS A 346 0.05 1.84 -21.57
C LYS A 346 -0.12 0.97 -20.33
N ALA A 347 0.97 0.48 -19.73
CA ALA A 347 0.92 -0.29 -18.50
C ALA A 347 0.49 0.58 -17.31
N PHE A 348 0.98 1.82 -17.20
CA PHE A 348 0.55 2.76 -16.17
C PHE A 348 -0.96 3.07 -16.28
N VAL A 349 -1.43 3.37 -17.50
CA VAL A 349 -2.86 3.60 -17.72
C VAL A 349 -3.70 2.37 -17.37
N LYS A 350 -3.26 1.16 -17.75
CA LYS A 350 -3.93 -0.10 -17.43
C LYS A 350 -3.93 -0.40 -15.92
N SER A 351 -2.90 0.04 -15.21
CA SER A 351 -2.75 -0.15 -13.75
C SER A 351 -3.54 0.83 -12.91
N SER A 352 -4.03 1.90 -13.52
CA SER A 352 -4.69 3.04 -12.90
C SER A 352 -6.19 2.77 -12.67
N VAL A 353 -6.88 3.72 -12.05
CA VAL A 353 -8.32 3.67 -11.85
C VAL A 353 -9.04 3.75 -13.21
N PRO A 354 -9.86 2.74 -13.56
CA PRO A 354 -10.57 2.75 -14.84
C PRO A 354 -11.72 3.77 -14.85
N PRO A 355 -12.14 4.27 -16.03
CA PRO A 355 -13.27 5.19 -16.17
C PRO A 355 -14.63 4.45 -16.06
N VAL A 356 -14.80 3.66 -15.01
CA VAL A 356 -15.98 2.86 -14.72
C VAL A 356 -16.66 3.42 -13.48
N ASN A 357 -17.99 3.60 -13.53
CA ASN A 357 -18.74 4.11 -12.40
C ASN A 357 -18.55 3.25 -11.15
N PRO A 358 -18.32 3.88 -9.99
CA PRO A 358 -18.21 3.16 -8.74
C PRO A 358 -19.52 2.45 -8.40
N VAL A 359 -19.41 1.24 -7.84
CA VAL A 359 -20.57 0.40 -7.47
C VAL A 359 -21.35 0.93 -6.26
N ALA A 360 -20.76 1.85 -5.51
CA ALA A 360 -21.36 2.49 -4.34
C ALA A 360 -20.79 3.92 -4.17
N PRO A 361 -21.39 4.78 -3.34
CA PRO A 361 -20.92 6.14 -3.13
C PRO A 361 -19.45 6.22 -2.71
N VAL A 362 -18.76 7.25 -3.19
CA VAL A 362 -17.35 7.54 -2.89
C VAL A 362 -17.23 8.88 -2.17
N VAL A 363 -16.40 8.91 -1.12
CA VAL A 363 -15.95 10.17 -0.51
C VAL A 363 -14.43 10.25 -0.53
N ILE A 364 -13.90 11.43 -0.90
CA ILE A 364 -12.47 11.73 -0.97
C ILE A 364 -12.16 12.86 0.02
N TYR A 365 -11.26 12.61 0.96
CA TYR A 365 -10.74 13.64 1.88
C TYR A 365 -9.33 14.06 1.46
N TRP A 366 -9.05 15.36 1.54
CA TRP A 366 -7.78 15.91 1.12
C TRP A 366 -7.36 17.13 1.95
N GLY A 367 -6.05 17.33 2.05
CA GLY A 367 -5.42 18.45 2.75
C GLY A 367 -4.84 19.48 1.78
N THR A 368 -4.90 20.77 2.14
CA THR A 368 -4.43 21.89 1.30
C THR A 368 -2.91 21.97 1.17
N LYS A 369 -2.17 21.33 2.08
CA LYS A 369 -0.70 21.28 2.10
C LYS A 369 -0.15 19.89 1.74
N ASP A 370 -0.97 19.07 1.08
CA ASP A 370 -0.50 17.79 0.57
C ASP A 370 0.36 18.00 -0.69
N THR A 371 1.67 17.85 -0.51
CA THR A 371 2.66 17.92 -1.59
C THR A 371 3.13 16.54 -2.06
N THR A 372 2.75 15.49 -1.34
CA THR A 372 3.09 14.10 -1.70
C THR A 372 2.10 13.56 -2.72
N GLU A 373 0.80 13.66 -2.42
CA GLU A 373 -0.29 13.34 -3.35
C GLU A 373 -1.14 14.58 -3.58
N PRO A 374 -0.80 15.37 -4.60
CA PRO A 374 -1.47 16.64 -4.85
C PRO A 374 -2.98 16.46 -5.00
N PRO A 375 -3.79 17.34 -4.39
CA PRO A 375 -5.26 17.24 -4.39
C PRO A 375 -5.91 17.17 -5.77
N ILE A 376 -5.17 17.54 -6.81
CA ILE A 376 -5.61 17.45 -8.21
C ILE A 376 -5.97 16.02 -8.63
N GLN A 377 -5.30 14.99 -8.11
CA GLN A 377 -5.59 13.60 -8.47
C GLN A 377 -7.02 13.21 -8.08
N GLY A 378 -7.41 13.47 -6.83
CA GLY A 378 -8.78 13.25 -6.37
C GLY A 378 -9.81 14.14 -7.09
N LYS A 379 -9.42 15.35 -7.51
CA LYS A 379 -10.28 16.24 -8.31
C LYS A 379 -10.55 15.66 -9.70
N LEU A 380 -9.53 15.19 -10.39
CA LEU A 380 -9.67 14.57 -11.71
C LEU A 380 -10.58 13.33 -11.65
N TYR A 381 -10.41 12.48 -10.65
CA TYR A 381 -11.30 11.36 -10.40
C TYR A 381 -12.75 11.83 -10.20
N GLN A 382 -12.99 12.80 -9.31
CA GLN A 382 -14.33 13.31 -9.05
C GLN A 382 -14.99 13.85 -10.34
N ILE A 383 -14.27 14.69 -11.09
CA ILE A 383 -14.79 15.25 -12.34
C ILE A 383 -15.18 14.13 -13.32
N GLN A 384 -14.30 13.16 -13.51
CA GLN A 384 -14.54 12.04 -14.42
C GLN A 384 -15.77 11.23 -14.02
N MET A 385 -15.89 10.85 -12.75
CA MET A 385 -16.98 10.02 -12.25
C MET A 385 -18.30 10.79 -12.17
N CYS A 386 -18.28 12.06 -11.79
CA CYS A 386 -19.48 12.89 -11.78
C CYS A 386 -20.06 13.10 -13.18
N LYS A 387 -19.21 13.24 -14.22
CA LYS A 387 -19.64 13.33 -15.63
C LYS A 387 -20.38 12.07 -16.11
N SER A 388 -20.07 10.93 -15.54
CA SER A 388 -20.77 9.66 -15.82
C SER A 388 -21.96 9.38 -14.87
N GLY A 389 -22.34 10.34 -14.03
CA GLY A 389 -23.51 10.23 -13.14
C GLY A 389 -23.25 9.53 -11.80
N ALA A 390 -22.01 9.31 -11.43
CA ALA A 390 -21.67 8.68 -10.16
C ALA A 390 -21.85 9.63 -8.96
N ASN A 391 -22.02 9.05 -7.77
CA ASN A 391 -22.14 9.78 -6.52
C ASN A 391 -20.78 9.89 -5.85
N VAL A 392 -20.08 11.01 -6.09
CA VAL A 392 -18.75 11.30 -5.54
C VAL A 392 -18.77 12.61 -4.76
N MET A 393 -18.28 12.58 -3.53
CA MET A 393 -18.08 13.75 -2.70
C MET A 393 -16.58 13.98 -2.46
N ARG A 394 -16.12 15.21 -2.59
CA ARG A 394 -14.78 15.65 -2.19
C ARG A 394 -14.87 16.61 -1.00
N VAL A 395 -14.09 16.35 0.04
CA VAL A 395 -14.10 17.11 1.29
C VAL A 395 -12.71 17.64 1.58
N GLN A 396 -12.56 18.96 1.56
CA GLN A 396 -11.37 19.62 2.06
C GLN A 396 -11.36 19.52 3.58
N LEU A 397 -10.24 19.07 4.14
CA LEU A 397 -10.08 19.00 5.59
C LEU A 397 -9.86 20.39 6.20
N PRO A 398 -10.29 20.61 7.44
CA PRO A 398 -10.10 21.88 8.11
C PRO A 398 -8.62 22.15 8.40
N GLY A 399 -8.23 23.40 8.32
CA GLY A 399 -6.84 23.84 8.53
C GLY A 399 -5.90 23.45 7.39
N GLU A 400 -4.61 23.55 7.63
CA GLU A 400 -3.56 23.24 6.67
C GLU A 400 -3.07 21.80 6.86
N GLN A 401 -3.78 20.84 6.31
CA GLN A 401 -3.43 19.43 6.41
C GLN A 401 -2.44 19.01 5.31
N THR A 402 -1.44 18.23 5.73
CA THR A 402 -0.47 17.57 4.85
C THR A 402 -0.94 16.16 4.49
N HIS A 403 -0.16 15.47 3.66
CA HIS A 403 -0.38 14.05 3.36
C HIS A 403 -0.51 13.19 4.63
N PHE A 404 0.43 13.37 5.57
CA PHE A 404 0.57 12.55 6.77
C PHE A 404 -0.42 12.91 7.90
N THR A 405 -0.99 14.12 7.89
CA THR A 405 -2.02 14.51 8.86
C THR A 405 -3.43 14.21 8.38
N THR A 406 -3.60 13.91 7.08
CA THR A 406 -4.90 13.61 6.46
C THR A 406 -5.65 12.46 7.14
N PRO A 407 -5.07 11.27 7.43
CA PRO A 407 -5.82 10.17 8.03
C PRO A 407 -6.36 10.50 9.42
N GLY A 408 -5.56 11.14 10.26
CA GLY A 408 -5.96 11.52 11.63
C GLY A 408 -7.08 12.56 11.64
N THR A 409 -6.94 13.61 10.83
CA THR A 409 -7.93 14.69 10.74
C THR A 409 -9.24 14.25 10.10
N ALA A 410 -9.17 13.38 9.08
CA ALA A 410 -10.36 12.83 8.44
C ALA A 410 -11.08 11.78 9.30
N GLY A 411 -10.39 11.20 10.30
CA GLY A 411 -10.87 10.07 11.09
C GLY A 411 -12.31 10.19 11.58
N PRO A 412 -12.66 11.20 12.37
CA PRO A 412 -14.04 11.39 12.84
C PRO A 412 -15.04 11.55 11.69
N LEU A 413 -14.68 12.27 10.62
CA LEU A 413 -15.55 12.56 9.49
C LEU A 413 -15.89 11.31 8.69
N PHE A 414 -14.89 10.49 8.37
CA PHE A 414 -15.16 9.27 7.61
C PHE A 414 -15.81 8.18 8.48
N GLN A 415 -15.58 8.16 9.79
CA GLN A 415 -16.29 7.25 10.69
C GLN A 415 -17.80 7.48 10.65
N ASP A 416 -18.25 8.73 10.78
CA ASP A 416 -19.66 9.08 10.68
C ASP A 416 -20.23 8.76 9.29
N TRP A 417 -19.46 9.06 8.24
CA TRP A 417 -19.86 8.74 6.87
C TRP A 417 -20.04 7.23 6.66
N ILE A 418 -19.10 6.40 7.14
CA ILE A 418 -19.15 4.93 7.09
C ILE A 418 -20.41 4.42 7.80
N LYS A 419 -20.66 4.90 9.01
CA LYS A 419 -21.84 4.54 9.81
C LYS A 419 -23.14 4.82 9.06
N ASP A 420 -23.22 5.98 8.42
CA ASP A 420 -24.40 6.34 7.59
C ASP A 420 -24.57 5.42 6.39
N ARG A 421 -23.47 5.01 5.71
CA ARG A 421 -23.58 4.07 4.58
C ARG A 421 -24.01 2.69 5.04
N LEU A 422 -23.50 2.18 6.13
CA LEU A 422 -23.90 0.90 6.69
C LEU A 422 -25.35 0.91 7.19
N ALA A 423 -25.83 2.04 7.67
CA ALA A 423 -27.24 2.25 8.04
C ALA A 423 -28.18 2.46 6.84
N GLY A 424 -27.65 2.48 5.61
CA GLY A 424 -28.45 2.67 4.39
C GLY A 424 -28.94 4.10 4.15
N LYS A 425 -28.39 5.10 4.85
CA LYS A 425 -28.74 6.50 4.58
C LYS A 425 -28.21 6.93 3.21
N PRO A 426 -28.93 7.77 2.45
CA PRO A 426 -28.45 8.29 1.17
C PRO A 426 -27.13 9.07 1.33
N ALA A 427 -26.20 8.89 0.38
CA ALA A 427 -24.99 9.69 0.32
C ALA A 427 -25.27 11.01 -0.42
N THR A 428 -24.72 12.08 0.11
CA THR A 428 -24.64 13.37 -0.60
C THR A 428 -23.43 13.39 -1.52
N ASN A 429 -23.46 14.25 -2.53
CA ASN A 429 -22.32 14.54 -3.39
C ASN A 429 -22.20 16.05 -3.64
N ASN A 430 -21.07 16.47 -4.18
CA ASN A 430 -20.84 17.82 -4.64
C ASN A 430 -20.38 17.87 -6.11
N CYS A 431 -20.92 16.95 -6.91
CA CYS A 431 -20.62 16.81 -8.33
C CYS A 431 -20.89 18.08 -9.13
N ALA A 432 -21.96 18.81 -8.82
CA ALA A 432 -22.28 20.08 -9.49
C ALA A 432 -21.17 21.14 -9.37
N MET A 433 -20.31 21.01 -8.35
CA MET A 433 -19.21 21.94 -8.07
C MET A 433 -17.84 21.33 -8.37
N ALA A 434 -17.75 20.12 -8.94
CA ALA A 434 -16.51 19.37 -9.05
C ALA A 434 -15.37 20.12 -9.76
N GLU A 435 -15.69 20.89 -10.82
CA GLU A 435 -14.70 21.71 -11.54
C GLU A 435 -14.28 22.98 -10.79
N GLN A 436 -15.14 23.51 -9.93
CA GLN A 436 -14.95 24.76 -9.18
C GLN A 436 -14.21 24.54 -7.85
N LEU A 437 -14.30 23.32 -7.29
CA LEU A 437 -13.61 23.00 -6.04
C LEU A 437 -12.08 23.11 -6.23
N PRO A 438 -11.35 23.63 -5.22
CA PRO A 438 -9.91 23.75 -5.31
C PRO A 438 -9.23 22.40 -5.53
N SER A 439 -8.06 22.47 -6.13
CA SER A 439 -7.16 21.34 -6.34
C SER A 439 -5.99 21.43 -5.39
#